data_2502331a1455d94c8978d9119ed3c1f5
#
_entry.id   2502331a1455d94c8978d9119ed3c1f5
#
_cell.length_a   1.000
_cell.length_b   1.000
_cell.length_c   1.000
_cell.angle_alpha   90.00
_cell.angle_beta   90.00
_cell.angle_gamma   90.00
#
_symmetry.space_group_name_H-M   'P 1'
#
loop_
_entity.id
_entity.type
_entity.pdbx_description
1 polymer ?
#
loop_
_entity_poly.entity_id
_entity_poly.type
_entity_poly.pdbx_seq_one_letter_code
_entity_poly.pdbx_strand_id
1 'polypeptide(L)'
;VAPYPLVAQLPQRLLERGALAVLGHVDRAWSHSFRKNGVNAQTQRFESVLVRLMQGDRAGLATDQFNMVQGQLSVELADLLMKIKVGLKVSDAELGGLWVARNDARNYALLGDPAVRLPFHTGE
;
A
#
# COMPACT_ATOMS: atom_id res chain seq x y z
N VAL A 1 0.85 -20.27 5.13
CA VAL A 1 0.25 -19.30 6.06
C VAL A 1 0.71 -19.67 7.45
N ALA A 2 1.25 -18.72 8.20
CA ALA A 2 1.66 -18.97 9.58
C ALA A 2 0.43 -19.27 10.45
N PRO A 3 0.52 -20.22 11.39
CA PRO A 3 -0.61 -20.58 12.26
C PRO A 3 -0.91 -19.50 13.31
N TYR A 4 0.01 -18.54 13.49
CA TYR A 4 -0.13 -17.45 14.46
C TYR A 4 0.23 -16.12 13.80
N PRO A 5 -0.32 -14.98 14.30
CA PRO A 5 0.15 -13.65 13.94
C PRO A 5 1.66 -13.55 14.23
N LEU A 6 2.44 -13.11 13.24
CA LEU A 6 3.88 -12.89 13.42
C LEU A 6 4.32 -11.63 12.68
N VAL A 7 5.33 -10.99 13.19
CA VAL A 7 6.09 -9.96 12.46
C VAL A 7 7.32 -10.62 11.87
N ALA A 8 7.58 -10.42 10.58
CA ALA A 8 8.75 -10.97 9.90
C ALA A 8 10.06 -10.52 10.57
N GLN A 9 11.12 -11.33 10.48
CA GLN A 9 12.38 -11.04 11.15
C GLN A 9 13.05 -9.74 10.66
N LEU A 10 12.96 -9.43 9.36
CA LEU A 10 13.61 -8.25 8.82
C LEU A 10 13.15 -6.94 9.48
N PRO A 11 11.84 -6.59 9.53
CA PRO A 11 11.41 -5.40 10.23
C PRO A 11 11.73 -5.41 11.73
N GLN A 12 11.69 -6.56 12.41
CA GLN A 12 12.13 -6.66 13.80
C GLN A 12 13.59 -6.25 13.95
N ARG A 13 14.48 -6.82 13.12
CA ARG A 13 15.92 -6.51 13.15
C ARG A 13 16.23 -5.05 12.80
N LEU A 14 15.45 -4.45 11.89
CA LEU A 14 15.62 -3.04 11.55
C LEU A 14 15.24 -2.16 12.74
N LEU A 15 14.12 -2.43 13.40
CA LEU A 15 13.68 -1.71 14.59
C LEU A 15 14.65 -1.89 15.77
N GLU A 16 15.15 -3.11 16.02
CA GLU A 16 16.17 -3.38 17.01
C GLU A 16 17.48 -2.62 16.76
N ARG A 17 17.78 -2.30 15.50
CA ARG A 17 18.97 -1.53 15.10
C ARG A 17 18.73 -0.01 15.04
N GLY A 18 17.58 0.45 15.52
CA GLY A 18 17.28 1.86 15.65
C GLY A 18 16.48 2.47 14.48
N ALA A 19 15.96 1.67 13.56
CA ALA A 19 14.96 2.18 12.64
C ALA A 19 13.72 2.59 13.42
N LEU A 20 13.22 3.81 13.18
CA LEU A 20 12.06 4.34 13.90
C LEU A 20 10.74 3.86 13.28
N ALA A 21 10.75 3.63 11.97
CA ALA A 21 9.61 3.06 11.24
C ALA A 21 10.09 2.20 10.07
N VAL A 22 9.31 1.20 9.71
CA VAL A 22 9.54 0.31 8.56
C VAL A 22 8.24 0.19 7.79
N LEU A 23 8.24 0.60 6.52
CA LEU A 23 7.13 0.35 5.60
C LEU A 23 7.41 -0.95 4.84
N GLY A 24 6.47 -1.86 4.85
CA GLY A 24 6.59 -3.14 4.17
C GLY A 24 5.28 -3.66 3.63
N HIS A 25 5.37 -4.68 2.79
CA HIS A 25 4.23 -5.43 2.29
C HIS A 25 4.14 -6.75 3.06
N VAL A 26 2.98 -7.06 3.63
CA VAL A 26 2.81 -8.21 4.55
C VAL A 26 2.62 -9.54 3.83
N ASP A 27 2.41 -9.52 2.52
CA ASP A 27 2.27 -10.71 1.67
C ASP A 27 3.15 -10.55 0.41
N ARG A 28 3.03 -11.44 -0.54
CA ARG A 28 3.70 -11.30 -1.85
C ARG A 28 3.12 -10.10 -2.58
N ALA A 29 3.97 -9.11 -2.89
CA ALA A 29 3.58 -8.02 -3.77
C ALA A 29 3.42 -8.55 -5.20
N TRP A 30 2.25 -8.35 -5.79
CA TRP A 30 1.96 -8.76 -7.15
C TRP A 30 2.42 -7.71 -8.15
N SER A 31 2.74 -8.13 -9.37
CA SER A 31 3.10 -7.21 -10.45
C SER A 31 2.01 -6.17 -10.75
N HIS A 32 0.76 -6.45 -10.37
CA HIS A 32 -0.37 -5.51 -10.44
C HIS A 32 -0.19 -4.25 -9.59
N SER A 33 0.64 -4.31 -8.53
CA SER A 33 1.03 -3.13 -7.76
C SER A 33 1.80 -2.11 -8.57
N PHE A 34 2.50 -2.56 -9.63
CA PHE A 34 3.41 -1.75 -10.42
C PHE A 34 3.00 -1.64 -11.88
N ARG A 35 2.14 -2.54 -12.37
CA ARG A 35 1.68 -2.59 -13.76
C ARG A 35 0.18 -2.89 -13.82
N LYS A 36 -0.58 -1.99 -14.42
CA LYS A 36 -1.91 -2.30 -14.94
C LYS A 36 -1.74 -2.72 -16.40
N ASN A 37 -2.44 -3.77 -16.86
CA ASN A 37 -2.32 -4.29 -18.23
C ASN A 37 -2.33 -3.17 -19.28
N GLY A 38 -1.25 -3.05 -20.05
CA GLY A 38 -1.13 -2.08 -21.15
C GLY A 38 -0.82 -0.63 -20.76
N VAL A 39 -0.61 -0.32 -19.48
CA VAL A 39 -0.28 1.03 -19.00
C VAL A 39 1.13 1.06 -18.41
N ASN A 40 1.79 2.21 -18.49
CA ASN A 40 3.10 2.47 -17.88
C ASN A 40 3.12 2.12 -16.37
N ALA A 41 4.30 1.82 -15.84
CA ALA A 41 4.49 1.48 -14.44
C ALA A 41 3.81 2.49 -13.52
N GLN A 42 2.94 2.00 -12.63
CA GLN A 42 2.22 2.85 -11.66
C GLN A 42 3.08 3.08 -10.42
N THR A 43 4.17 3.82 -10.57
CA THR A 43 5.10 4.14 -9.47
C THR A 43 4.69 5.39 -8.68
N GLN A 44 3.75 6.17 -9.20
CA GLN A 44 3.36 7.48 -8.64
C GLN A 44 3.06 7.45 -7.13
N ARG A 45 2.41 6.39 -6.64
CA ARG A 45 2.11 6.30 -5.20
C ARG A 45 3.36 6.17 -4.34
N PHE A 46 4.36 5.43 -4.83
CA PHE A 46 5.65 5.28 -4.13
C PHE A 46 6.45 6.58 -4.21
N GLU A 47 6.48 7.19 -5.38
CA GLU A 47 7.10 8.50 -5.60
C GLU A 47 6.47 9.57 -4.71
N SER A 48 5.13 9.62 -4.61
CA SER A 48 4.42 10.53 -3.72
C SER A 48 4.81 10.35 -2.26
N VAL A 49 4.93 9.10 -1.79
CA VAL A 49 5.37 8.82 -0.42
C VAL A 49 6.78 9.34 -0.18
N LEU A 50 7.71 9.05 -1.11
CA LEU A 50 9.09 9.52 -1.01
C LEU A 50 9.18 11.04 -1.02
N VAL A 51 8.48 11.71 -1.94
CA VAL A 51 8.45 13.18 -2.02
C VAL A 51 7.94 13.79 -0.72
N ARG A 52 6.84 13.27 -0.17
CA ARG A 52 6.27 13.75 1.09
C ARG A 52 7.22 13.55 2.27
N LEU A 53 7.88 12.39 2.36
CA LEU A 53 8.91 12.17 3.38
C LEU A 53 10.08 13.16 3.23
N MET A 54 10.52 13.43 1.99
CA MET A 54 11.56 14.42 1.72
C MET A 54 11.12 15.85 2.01
N GLN A 55 9.84 16.15 1.94
CA GLN A 55 9.25 17.44 2.34
C GLN A 55 9.08 17.59 3.87
N GLY A 56 9.45 16.57 4.64
CA GLY A 56 9.37 16.57 6.09
C GLY A 56 8.01 16.13 6.66
N ASP A 57 7.15 15.53 5.86
CA ASP A 57 5.93 14.93 6.36
C ASP A 57 6.26 13.77 7.33
N ARG A 58 5.36 13.53 8.28
CA ARG A 58 5.45 12.38 9.17
C ARG A 58 5.24 11.10 8.40
N ALA A 59 5.93 10.01 8.77
CA ALA A 59 5.88 8.73 8.08
C ALA A 59 4.44 8.22 7.90
N GLY A 60 3.60 8.27 8.93
CA GLY A 60 2.20 7.88 8.85
C GLY A 60 1.41 8.70 7.84
N LEU A 61 1.60 10.03 7.82
CA LEU A 61 0.93 10.91 6.87
C LEU A 61 1.42 10.68 5.43
N ALA A 62 2.72 10.49 5.23
CA ALA A 62 3.28 10.22 3.92
C ALA A 62 2.77 8.89 3.34
N THR A 63 2.65 7.85 4.17
CA THR A 63 2.21 6.51 3.77
C THR A 63 0.69 6.36 3.65
N ASP A 64 -0.10 7.33 4.10
CA ASP A 64 -1.57 7.29 4.03
C ASP A 64 -2.09 7.19 2.57
N GLN A 65 -1.27 7.55 1.60
CA GLN A 65 -1.54 7.34 0.18
C GLN A 65 -1.90 5.88 -0.14
N PHE A 66 -1.30 4.91 0.55
CA PHE A 66 -1.64 3.48 0.35
C PHE A 66 -3.05 3.17 0.85
N ASN A 67 -3.47 3.74 1.98
CA ASN A 67 -4.82 3.60 2.51
C ASN A 67 -5.86 4.24 1.58
N MET A 68 -5.55 5.40 1.01
CA MET A 68 -6.43 6.08 0.04
C MET A 68 -6.67 5.21 -1.20
N VAL A 69 -5.60 4.64 -1.77
CA VAL A 69 -5.71 3.71 -2.92
C VAL A 69 -6.53 2.48 -2.57
N GLN A 70 -6.30 1.89 -1.39
CA GLN A 70 -7.08 0.74 -0.92
C GLN A 70 -8.55 1.10 -0.75
N GLY A 71 -8.85 2.28 -0.21
CA GLY A 71 -10.22 2.79 -0.07
C GLY A 71 -10.92 2.94 -1.42
N GLN A 72 -10.26 3.59 -2.39
CA GLN A 72 -10.77 3.77 -3.75
C GLN A 72 -11.08 2.42 -4.41
N LEU A 73 -10.13 1.47 -4.40
CA LEU A 73 -10.32 0.15 -4.97
C LEU A 73 -11.45 -0.63 -4.28
N SER A 74 -11.68 -0.40 -2.99
CA SER A 74 -12.78 -1.02 -2.25
C SER A 74 -14.13 -0.47 -2.69
N VAL A 75 -14.24 0.81 -2.99
CA VAL A 75 -15.46 1.43 -3.54
C VAL A 75 -15.73 0.90 -4.96
N GLU A 76 -14.71 0.88 -5.82
CA GLU A 76 -14.83 0.34 -7.18
C GLU A 76 -15.29 -1.13 -7.17
N LEU A 77 -14.75 -1.94 -6.25
CA LEU A 77 -15.17 -3.34 -6.09
C LEU A 77 -16.62 -3.45 -5.62
N ALA A 78 -17.04 -2.61 -4.67
CA ALA A 78 -18.42 -2.59 -4.19
C ALA A 78 -19.39 -2.24 -5.32
N ASP A 79 -19.04 -1.28 -6.19
CA ASP A 79 -19.83 -0.89 -7.35
C ASP A 79 -19.95 -2.05 -8.37
N LEU A 80 -18.88 -2.79 -8.64
CA LEU A 80 -18.94 -3.96 -9.51
C LEU A 80 -19.83 -5.08 -8.93
N LEU A 81 -19.70 -5.33 -7.62
CA LEU A 81 -20.55 -6.33 -6.95
C LEU A 81 -22.02 -5.92 -6.97
N MET A 82 -22.32 -4.62 -6.84
CA MET A 82 -23.69 -4.11 -6.97
C MET A 82 -24.23 -4.30 -8.40
N LYS A 83 -23.43 -4.02 -9.44
CA LYS A 83 -23.80 -4.29 -10.84
C LYS A 83 -24.17 -5.75 -11.04
N ILE A 84 -23.37 -6.68 -10.53
CA ILE A 84 -23.67 -8.13 -10.59
C ILE A 84 -24.99 -8.44 -9.89
N LYS A 85 -25.22 -7.88 -8.71
CA LYS A 85 -26.43 -8.10 -7.91
C LYS A 85 -27.70 -7.65 -8.64
N VAL A 86 -27.63 -6.62 -9.45
CA VAL A 86 -28.78 -6.14 -10.27
C VAL A 86 -28.83 -6.78 -11.66
N GLY A 87 -28.05 -7.85 -11.91
CA GLY A 87 -28.10 -8.64 -13.13
C GLY A 87 -27.31 -8.07 -14.31
N LEU A 88 -26.46 -7.05 -14.09
CA LEU A 88 -25.57 -6.54 -15.14
C LEU A 88 -24.37 -7.48 -15.32
N LYS A 89 -23.95 -7.66 -16.57
CA LYS A 89 -22.79 -8.49 -16.88
C LYS A 89 -21.50 -7.72 -16.55
N VAL A 90 -20.66 -8.35 -15.73
CA VAL A 90 -19.29 -7.91 -15.43
C VAL A 90 -18.37 -9.08 -15.84
N SER A 91 -17.22 -8.77 -16.45
CA SER A 91 -16.29 -9.84 -16.84
C SER A 91 -15.54 -10.38 -15.60
N ASP A 92 -15.29 -11.69 -15.58
CA ASP A 92 -14.51 -12.33 -14.52
C ASP A 92 -13.09 -11.74 -14.42
N ALA A 93 -12.51 -11.35 -15.55
CA ALA A 93 -11.19 -10.72 -15.61
C ALA A 93 -11.18 -9.33 -14.92
N GLU A 94 -12.23 -8.53 -15.12
CA GLU A 94 -12.37 -7.22 -14.47
C GLU A 94 -12.57 -7.38 -12.96
N LEU A 95 -13.49 -8.24 -12.56
CA LEU A 95 -13.77 -8.53 -11.15
C LEU A 95 -12.53 -9.09 -10.45
N GLY A 96 -11.90 -10.13 -11.03
CA GLY A 96 -10.69 -10.75 -10.48
C GLY A 96 -9.52 -9.80 -10.40
N GLY A 97 -9.30 -8.98 -11.43
CA GLY A 97 -8.26 -7.96 -11.45
C GLY A 97 -8.43 -6.93 -10.33
N LEU A 98 -9.66 -6.48 -10.09
CA LEU A 98 -9.95 -5.52 -9.03
C LEU A 98 -9.82 -6.13 -7.64
N TRP A 99 -10.23 -7.39 -7.45
CA TRP A 99 -10.01 -8.15 -6.21
C TRP A 99 -8.52 -8.25 -5.87
N VAL A 100 -7.68 -8.64 -6.86
CA VAL A 100 -6.23 -8.74 -6.67
C VAL A 100 -5.62 -7.39 -6.33
N ALA A 101 -5.95 -6.34 -7.09
CA ALA A 101 -5.43 -5.00 -6.87
C ALA A 101 -5.80 -4.46 -5.47
N ARG A 102 -7.04 -4.63 -5.05
CA ARG A 102 -7.53 -4.21 -3.73
C ARG A 102 -6.85 -4.99 -2.60
N ASN A 103 -6.69 -6.31 -2.74
CA ASN A 103 -6.02 -7.13 -1.74
C ASN A 103 -4.54 -6.80 -1.64
N ASP A 104 -3.87 -6.53 -2.75
CA ASP A 104 -2.49 -6.09 -2.76
C ASP A 104 -2.33 -4.72 -2.09
N ALA A 105 -3.18 -3.75 -2.43
CA ALA A 105 -3.12 -2.40 -1.87
C ALA A 105 -3.30 -2.35 -0.34
N ARG A 106 -4.10 -3.26 0.24
CA ARG A 106 -4.32 -3.32 1.70
C ARG A 106 -3.15 -3.91 2.48
N ASN A 107 -2.19 -4.52 1.80
CA ASN A 107 -1.10 -5.26 2.44
C ASN A 107 0.12 -4.38 2.76
N TYR A 108 0.08 -3.09 2.46
CA TYR A 108 1.13 -2.17 2.92
C TYR A 108 0.90 -1.82 4.39
N ALA A 109 1.92 -2.05 5.21
CA ALA A 109 1.88 -1.80 6.65
C ALA A 109 3.09 -0.98 7.09
N LEU A 110 2.83 0.03 7.92
CA LEU A 110 3.85 0.80 8.62
C LEU A 110 4.01 0.21 10.03
N LEU A 111 5.22 -0.26 10.35
CA LEU A 111 5.61 -0.75 11.66
C LEU A 111 6.52 0.26 12.34
N GLY A 112 6.34 0.50 13.63
CA GLY A 112 7.09 1.48 14.41
C GLY A 112 6.32 2.75 14.67
N ASP A 113 7.00 3.89 14.76
CA ASP A 113 6.40 5.18 15.10
C ASP A 113 5.93 5.94 13.84
N PRO A 114 4.62 6.11 13.62
CA PRO A 114 4.10 6.88 12.49
C PRO A 114 4.36 8.38 12.57
N ALA A 115 4.75 8.90 13.74
CA ALA A 115 5.01 10.32 13.95
C ALA A 115 6.42 10.74 13.53
N VAL A 116 7.31 9.79 13.23
CA VAL A 116 8.69 10.10 12.85
C VAL A 116 8.76 10.89 11.55
N ARG A 117 9.81 11.71 11.43
CA ARG A 117 10.18 12.44 10.22
C ARG A 117 11.60 12.10 9.83
N LEU A 118 11.93 12.24 8.55
CA LEU A 118 13.34 12.19 8.13
C LEU A 118 14.07 13.38 8.73
N PRO A 119 15.29 13.19 9.26
CA PRO A 119 16.11 14.28 9.74
C PRO A 119 16.64 15.08 8.54
N PHE A 120 15.91 16.14 8.17
CA PHE A 120 16.48 17.11 7.24
C PHE A 120 17.32 18.10 8.04
N HIS A 121 18.61 18.11 7.78
CA HIS A 121 19.41 19.29 8.11
C HIS A 121 19.02 20.36 7.08
N THR A 122 18.15 21.29 7.48
CA THR A 122 18.11 22.60 6.84
C THR A 122 19.48 23.20 7.12
N GLY A 123 20.40 23.08 6.14
CA GLY A 123 21.66 23.78 6.22
C GLY A 123 21.35 25.27 6.28
N GLU A 124 21.60 25.87 7.43
CA GLU A 124 21.87 27.29 7.56
C GLU A 124 23.24 27.60 6.97
#